data_4640fe8d582af0aa633a65af95197b79
#
_entry.id   4640fe8d582af0aa633a65af95197b79
#
_cell.length_a   1.000
_cell.length_b   1.000
_cell.length_c   1.000
_cell.angle_alpha   90.00
_cell.angle_beta   90.00
_cell.angle_gamma   90.00
#
_symmetry.space_group_name_H-M   'P 1'
#
loop_
_entity.id
_entity.type
_entity.pdbx_description
1 polymer ?
#
loop_
_entity_poly.entity_id
_entity_poly.type
_entity_poly.pdbx_seq_one_letter_code
_entity_poly.pdbx_strand_id
1 'polypeptide(L)'
;MYRNYGSEKRYYNKVVGANSRLDELQAGLLRVRLRHVEECEEERRQIAARYLAEIQNDKLILPGVQEGATAVWHQFVVRSEQRDELKKYLEEKEIGTIIH
;
A
#
# COMPACT_ATOMS: atom_id res chain seq x y z
N MET A 1 20.74 -5.75 -17.20
CA MET A 1 21.48 -7.01 -17.01
C MET A 1 20.82 -7.91 -15.96
N TYR A 2 20.76 -7.57 -14.66
CA TYR A 2 20.25 -8.45 -13.59
C TYR A 2 18.82 -8.99 -13.82
N ARG A 3 17.86 -8.16 -14.25
CA ARG A 3 16.47 -8.57 -14.49
C ARG A 3 16.28 -9.48 -15.72
N ASN A 4 17.33 -9.74 -16.49
CA ASN A 4 17.33 -10.59 -17.67
C ASN A 4 18.41 -11.67 -17.54
N TYR A 5 18.33 -12.50 -16.51
CA TYR A 5 19.23 -13.62 -16.23
C TYR A 5 20.73 -13.25 -16.11
N GLY A 6 21.07 -11.98 -15.90
CA GLY A 6 22.47 -11.54 -15.91
C GLY A 6 23.10 -11.47 -17.29
N SER A 7 22.28 -11.50 -18.34
CA SER A 7 22.70 -11.62 -19.73
C SER A 7 22.96 -10.26 -20.35
N GLU A 8 24.09 -10.08 -20.98
CA GLU A 8 24.43 -8.92 -21.80
C GLU A 8 24.15 -9.19 -23.28
N LYS A 9 24.45 -10.41 -23.72
CA LYS A 9 24.15 -10.92 -25.05
C LYS A 9 23.40 -12.24 -24.88
N ARG A 10 22.54 -12.59 -25.82
CA ARG A 10 21.74 -13.83 -25.79
C ARG A 10 22.65 -15.06 -25.53
N TYR A 11 22.31 -15.80 -24.46
CA TYR A 11 23.03 -16.97 -23.94
C TYR A 11 24.40 -16.70 -23.29
N TYR A 12 24.83 -15.44 -23.15
CA TYR A 12 26.06 -15.09 -22.46
C TYR A 12 25.74 -14.36 -21.16
N ASN A 13 25.77 -15.06 -20.04
CA ASN A 13 25.46 -14.53 -18.72
C ASN A 13 26.79 -14.17 -18.02
N LYS A 14 26.94 -12.88 -17.63
CA LYS A 14 28.12 -12.39 -16.91
C LYS A 14 27.97 -12.46 -15.40
N VAL A 15 26.74 -12.46 -14.91
CA VAL A 15 26.40 -12.50 -13.49
C VAL A 15 25.17 -13.36 -13.27
N VAL A 16 24.97 -13.78 -12.03
CA VAL A 16 23.72 -14.45 -11.64
C VAL A 16 22.62 -13.39 -11.62
N GLY A 17 21.59 -13.60 -12.41
CA GLY A 17 20.44 -12.71 -12.50
C GLY A 17 19.11 -13.44 -12.42
N ALA A 18 18.02 -12.70 -12.31
CA ALA A 18 16.67 -13.23 -12.28
C ALA A 18 15.90 -12.87 -13.56
N ASN A 19 14.81 -13.59 -13.82
CA ASN A 19 13.81 -13.14 -14.78
C ASN A 19 12.83 -12.20 -14.06
N SER A 20 13.00 -10.91 -14.29
CA SER A 20 12.13 -9.87 -13.72
C SER A 20 11.71 -8.89 -14.82
N ARG A 21 10.72 -9.30 -15.56
CA ARG A 21 10.16 -8.54 -16.68
C ARG A 21 8.73 -8.13 -16.36
N LEU A 22 8.31 -7.03 -16.95
CA LEU A 22 6.92 -6.59 -16.97
C LEU A 22 6.33 -6.97 -18.32
N ASP A 23 5.22 -7.70 -18.29
CA ASP A 23 4.50 -8.07 -19.50
C ASP A 23 3.90 -6.82 -20.17
N GLU A 24 3.91 -6.79 -21.50
CA GLU A 24 3.42 -5.63 -22.26
C GLU A 24 1.94 -5.32 -21.98
N LEU A 25 1.11 -6.36 -21.82
CA LEU A 25 -0.29 -6.20 -21.46
C LEU A 25 -0.44 -5.56 -20.07
N GLN A 26 0.33 -6.03 -19.09
CA GLN A 26 0.34 -5.45 -17.75
C GLN A 26 0.85 -4.00 -17.78
N ALA A 27 1.90 -3.73 -18.55
CA ALA A 27 2.43 -2.38 -18.73
C ALA A 27 1.37 -1.44 -19.35
N GLY A 28 0.61 -1.92 -20.33
CA GLY A 28 -0.50 -1.20 -20.93
C GLY A 28 -1.59 -0.82 -19.92
N LEU A 29 -2.03 -1.77 -19.10
CA LEU A 29 -3.02 -1.55 -18.04
C LEU A 29 -2.51 -0.60 -16.96
N LEU A 30 -1.25 -0.76 -16.53
CA LEU A 30 -0.63 0.12 -15.55
C LEU A 30 -0.49 1.56 -16.05
N ARG A 31 -0.19 1.77 -17.34
CA ARG A 31 -0.14 3.11 -17.95
C ARG A 31 -1.46 3.86 -17.84
N VAL A 32 -2.58 3.17 -17.99
CA VAL A 32 -3.90 3.79 -17.81
C VAL A 32 -4.11 4.20 -16.36
N ARG A 33 -3.83 3.29 -15.41
CA ARG A 33 -3.97 3.57 -13.97
C ARG A 33 -3.05 4.68 -13.48
N LEU A 34 -1.83 4.75 -14.01
CA LEU A 34 -0.83 5.75 -13.62
C LEU A 34 -1.30 7.19 -13.88
N ARG A 35 -2.21 7.40 -14.84
CA ARG A 35 -2.78 8.73 -15.11
C ARG A 35 -3.66 9.26 -14.00
N HIS A 36 -4.18 8.37 -13.14
CA HIS A 36 -5.12 8.67 -12.07
C HIS A 36 -4.52 8.42 -10.67
N VAL A 37 -3.25 8.07 -10.58
CA VAL A 37 -2.65 7.69 -9.29
C VAL A 37 -2.61 8.86 -8.31
N GLU A 38 -2.25 10.05 -8.80
CA GLU A 38 -2.14 11.25 -7.96
C GLU A 38 -3.50 11.68 -7.40
N GLU A 39 -4.56 11.60 -8.21
CA GLU A 39 -5.93 11.87 -7.81
C GLU A 39 -6.40 10.87 -6.74
N CYS A 40 -6.20 9.56 -6.96
CA CYS A 40 -6.52 8.53 -5.99
C CYS A 40 -5.72 8.65 -4.68
N GLU A 41 -4.46 9.08 -4.75
CA GLU A 41 -3.64 9.31 -3.55
C GLU A 41 -4.12 10.53 -2.75
N GLU A 42 -4.55 11.58 -3.43
CA GLU A 42 -5.12 12.76 -2.76
C GLU A 42 -6.42 12.42 -2.04
N GLU A 43 -7.32 11.68 -2.67
CA GLU A 43 -8.54 11.19 -2.02
C GLU A 43 -8.23 10.37 -0.76
N ARG A 44 -7.25 9.46 -0.82
CA ARG A 44 -6.81 8.69 0.36
C ARG A 44 -6.22 9.57 1.45
N ARG A 45 -5.46 10.60 1.10
CA ARG A 45 -4.91 11.56 2.07
C ARG A 45 -6.02 12.31 2.79
N GLN A 46 -7.05 12.74 2.07
CA GLN A 46 -8.20 13.41 2.67
C GLN A 46 -8.97 12.51 3.63
N ILE A 47 -9.22 11.26 3.25
CA ILE A 47 -9.87 10.26 4.12
C ILE A 47 -9.01 10.00 5.36
N ALA A 48 -7.71 9.81 5.20
CA ALA A 48 -6.81 9.57 6.32
C ALA A 48 -6.70 10.76 7.26
N ALA A 49 -6.65 11.97 6.72
CA ALA A 49 -6.67 13.21 7.52
C ALA A 49 -7.94 13.30 8.35
N ARG A 50 -9.08 12.96 7.78
CA ARG A 50 -10.35 12.90 8.48
C ARG A 50 -10.33 11.86 9.61
N TYR A 51 -9.83 10.65 9.36
CA TYR A 51 -9.69 9.62 10.38
C TYR A 51 -8.78 10.06 11.53
N LEU A 52 -7.65 10.69 11.21
CA LEU A 52 -6.70 11.18 12.22
C LEU A 52 -7.32 12.30 13.08
N ALA A 53 -8.19 13.12 12.53
CA ALA A 53 -8.85 14.21 13.24
C ALA A 53 -10.06 13.77 14.05
N GLU A 54 -10.88 12.84 13.53
CA GLU A 54 -12.17 12.47 14.10
C GLU A 54 -12.10 11.26 15.05
N ILE A 55 -11.14 10.35 14.88
CA ILE A 55 -10.99 9.19 15.77
C ILE A 55 -10.32 9.64 17.07
N GLN A 56 -11.13 9.83 18.11
CA GLN A 56 -10.70 10.19 19.46
C GLN A 56 -11.00 9.03 20.40
N ASN A 57 -10.09 8.10 20.52
CA ASN A 57 -10.22 6.93 21.39
C ASN A 57 -8.84 6.52 21.92
N ASP A 58 -8.65 6.60 23.22
CA ASP A 58 -7.41 6.30 23.94
C ASP A 58 -7.01 4.81 23.89
N LYS A 59 -7.96 3.92 23.53
CA LYS A 59 -7.68 2.49 23.30
C LYS A 59 -7.11 2.20 21.92
N LEU A 60 -7.05 3.21 21.04
CA LEU A 60 -6.54 3.09 19.67
C LEU A 60 -5.26 3.90 19.51
N ILE A 61 -4.24 3.29 18.97
CA ILE A 61 -3.03 3.97 18.54
C ILE A 61 -3.15 4.16 17.03
N LEU A 62 -3.31 5.41 16.61
CA LEU A 62 -3.41 5.77 15.20
C LEU A 62 -2.04 5.77 14.52
N PRO A 63 -1.97 5.55 13.21
CA PRO A 63 -0.72 5.58 12.46
C PRO A 63 -0.17 7.01 12.39
N GLY A 64 1.14 7.15 12.55
CA GLY A 64 1.86 8.40 12.32
C GLY A 64 2.63 8.37 11.00
N VAL A 65 2.95 9.56 10.48
CA VAL A 65 3.85 9.73 9.34
C VAL A 65 5.17 10.28 9.84
N GLN A 66 6.27 9.70 9.40
CA GLN A 66 7.61 10.16 9.77
C GLN A 66 7.83 11.58 9.21
N GLU A 67 8.56 12.41 9.96
CA GLU A 67 8.95 13.74 9.51
C GLU A 67 9.68 13.69 8.16
N GLY A 68 9.32 14.58 7.25
CA GLY A 68 9.86 14.62 5.89
C GLY A 68 9.31 13.56 4.91
N ALA A 69 8.39 12.69 5.36
CA ALA A 69 7.75 11.70 4.49
C ALA A 69 6.32 12.10 4.15
N THR A 70 5.85 11.63 2.99
CA THR A 70 4.44 11.74 2.57
C THR A 70 3.84 10.34 2.49
N ALA A 71 2.76 10.09 3.23
CA ALA A 71 2.10 8.81 3.20
C ALA A 71 1.08 8.73 2.05
N VAL A 72 1.06 7.60 1.35
CA VAL A 72 0.09 7.32 0.27
C VAL A 72 -1.17 6.60 0.77
N TRP A 73 -1.21 6.27 2.04
CA TRP A 73 -2.36 5.67 2.73
C TRP A 73 -2.98 4.48 1.99
N HIS A 74 -2.12 3.58 1.53
CA HIS A 74 -2.56 2.31 0.95
C HIS A 74 -3.44 1.53 1.94
N GLN A 75 -3.08 1.61 3.22
CA GLN A 75 -3.82 1.06 4.34
C GLN A 75 -3.79 2.05 5.50
N PHE A 76 -4.89 2.11 6.27
CA PHE A 76 -4.96 2.86 7.52
C PHE A 76 -4.95 1.88 8.69
N VAL A 77 -3.77 1.56 9.19
CA VAL A 77 -3.58 0.53 10.22
C VAL A 77 -3.62 1.16 11.61
N VAL A 78 -4.56 0.74 12.43
CA VAL A 78 -4.63 1.10 13.85
C VAL A 78 -4.12 -0.04 14.73
N ARG A 79 -3.58 0.26 15.89
CA ARG A 79 -3.20 -0.73 16.89
C ARG A 79 -4.12 -0.63 18.09
N SER A 80 -4.50 -1.77 18.66
CA SER A 80 -5.31 -1.87 19.88
C SER A 80 -4.94 -3.13 20.66
N GLU A 81 -4.92 -3.06 21.96
CA GLU A 81 -4.79 -4.23 22.83
C GLU A 81 -6.04 -5.11 22.77
N GLN A 82 -7.21 -4.50 22.50
CA GLN A 82 -8.51 -5.16 22.33
C GLN A 82 -8.84 -5.38 20.85
N ARG A 83 -7.83 -5.77 20.03
CA ARG A 83 -7.94 -5.89 18.57
C ARG A 83 -9.11 -6.76 18.11
N ASP A 84 -9.29 -7.93 18.72
CA ASP A 84 -10.29 -8.91 18.27
C ASP A 84 -11.71 -8.47 18.64
N GLU A 85 -11.87 -7.82 19.78
CA GLU A 85 -13.14 -7.20 20.19
C GLU A 85 -13.49 -6.03 19.27
N LEU A 86 -12.52 -5.18 18.95
CA LEU A 86 -12.67 -4.07 18.01
C LEU A 86 -13.10 -4.58 16.63
N LYS A 87 -12.44 -5.63 16.13
CA LYS A 87 -12.79 -6.23 14.84
C LYS A 87 -14.24 -6.69 14.83
N LYS A 88 -14.67 -7.44 15.87
CA LYS A 88 -16.05 -7.92 16.00
C LYS A 88 -17.05 -6.77 16.04
N TYR A 89 -16.78 -5.74 16.84
CA TYR A 89 -17.62 -4.55 16.93
C TYR A 89 -17.77 -3.83 15.58
N LEU A 90 -16.68 -3.67 14.83
CA LEU A 90 -16.72 -3.04 13.52
C LEU A 90 -17.48 -3.88 12.49
N GLU A 91 -17.33 -5.21 12.55
CA GLU A 91 -18.08 -6.15 11.72
C GLU A 91 -19.59 -6.07 11.98
N GLU A 92 -20.02 -5.96 13.26
CA GLU A 92 -21.42 -5.73 13.64
C GLU A 92 -21.97 -4.39 13.12
N LYS A 93 -21.08 -3.43 12.80
CA LYS A 93 -21.41 -2.14 12.19
C LYS A 93 -21.23 -2.12 10.67
N GLU A 94 -21.06 -3.30 10.05
CA GLU A 94 -20.83 -3.45 8.61
C GLU A 94 -19.54 -2.77 8.10
N ILE A 95 -18.56 -2.55 9.00
CA ILE A 95 -17.25 -2.00 8.66
C ILE A 95 -16.26 -3.15 8.50
N GLY A 96 -15.86 -3.41 7.26
CA GLY A 96 -14.88 -4.45 6.92
C GLY A 96 -13.47 -4.10 7.41
N THR A 97 -12.85 -5.02 8.15
CA THR A 97 -11.47 -4.88 8.63
C THR A 97 -10.69 -6.18 8.46
N ILE A 98 -9.37 -6.03 8.29
CA ILE A 98 -8.44 -7.15 8.18
C ILE A 98 -7.35 -6.98 9.23
N ILE A 99 -6.99 -8.09 9.89
CA ILE A 99 -5.86 -8.11 10.81
C ILE A 99 -4.57 -8.21 9.99
N HIS A 100 -3.67 -7.30 10.27
CA HIS A 100 -2.33 -7.25 9.69
C HIS A 100 -1.28 -7.79 10.63
#